data_e10a161b3bdd6cca094fca8a63d4e898
#
_entry.id   e10a161b3bdd6cca094fca8a63d4e898
#
_cell.length_a   1.000
_cell.length_b   1.000
_cell.length_c   1.000
_cell.angle_alpha   90.00
_cell.angle_beta   90.00
_cell.angle_gamma   90.00
#
_symmetry.space_group_name_H-M   'P 1'
#
loop_
_entity.id
_entity.type
_entity.pdbx_description
1 polymer ?
#
loop_
_entity_poly.entity_id
_entity_poly.type
_entity_poly.pdbx_seq_one_letter_code
_entity_poly.pdbx_strand_id
1 'polypeptide(L)'
;MTRLPTGREMLELARQHIGEPYGNVLVPKNNPNWTGPWDCAEFMSWLVFQVGGFLYGCLDDNAKPDSADAYTGAWRDDSMTLGRRVPYQRAAAIVGGIVLRYPPRPGRMGHVVICDGTGGTVEARGYELGVAVGTVHMRRWNTGVLVPGIQYDEDVTPIDVIKPASVYHINAPNVDRSVVRDIQRALQSAGIDSGPIDGIYGPKTMAAVAAFQQIKGLVVDGEVGAITAQALDVNI
;
A
#
# COMPACT_ATOMS: atom_id res chain seq x y z
N MET A 1 -12.81 -24.16 -22.75
CA MET A 1 -11.81 -23.78 -21.72
C MET A 1 -12.32 -22.51 -21.03
N THR A 2 -12.54 -22.55 -19.74
CA THR A 2 -12.97 -21.37 -18.97
C THR A 2 -11.80 -20.39 -18.93
N ARG A 3 -12.03 -19.13 -19.32
CA ARG A 3 -11.02 -18.08 -19.25
C ARG A 3 -10.62 -17.89 -17.78
N LEU A 4 -9.34 -17.75 -17.51
CA LEU A 4 -8.86 -17.42 -16.16
C LEU A 4 -9.21 -15.96 -15.83
N PRO A 5 -9.58 -15.68 -14.56
CA PRO A 5 -9.78 -14.31 -14.09
C PRO A 5 -8.49 -13.53 -14.14
N THR A 6 -8.59 -12.21 -14.31
CA THR A 6 -7.42 -11.35 -14.51
C THR A 6 -7.25 -10.32 -13.41
N GLY A 7 -6.01 -9.89 -13.17
CA GLY A 7 -5.71 -8.78 -12.25
C GLY A 7 -6.39 -7.49 -12.67
N ARG A 8 -6.59 -7.27 -13.97
CA ARG A 8 -7.32 -6.12 -14.50
C ARG A 8 -8.79 -6.13 -14.07
N GLU A 9 -9.47 -7.26 -14.19
CA GLU A 9 -10.87 -7.40 -13.72
C GLU A 9 -10.98 -7.13 -12.22
N MET A 10 -10.01 -7.60 -11.44
CA MET A 10 -9.96 -7.35 -9.99
C MET A 10 -9.77 -5.86 -9.67
N LEU A 11 -8.90 -5.15 -10.41
CA LEU A 11 -8.70 -3.71 -10.23
C LEU A 11 -9.94 -2.91 -10.67
N GLU A 12 -10.56 -3.28 -11.79
CA GLU A 12 -11.78 -2.63 -12.28
C GLU A 12 -12.93 -2.78 -11.27
N LEU A 13 -13.06 -3.95 -10.67
CA LEU A 13 -14.00 -4.17 -9.58
C LEU A 13 -13.65 -3.31 -8.36
N ALA A 14 -12.39 -3.27 -7.94
CA ALA A 14 -11.97 -2.44 -6.81
C ALA A 14 -12.31 -0.95 -7.00
N ARG A 15 -12.18 -0.44 -8.21
CA ARG A 15 -12.51 0.97 -8.54
C ARG A 15 -13.98 1.32 -8.37
N GLN A 16 -14.89 0.35 -8.49
CA GLN A 16 -16.33 0.56 -8.34
C GLN A 16 -16.72 0.85 -6.88
N HIS A 17 -15.86 0.47 -5.94
CA HIS A 17 -16.08 0.63 -4.49
C HIS A 17 -15.42 1.89 -3.90
N ILE A 18 -14.78 2.74 -4.74
CA ILE A 18 -14.17 3.99 -4.27
C ILE A 18 -15.24 4.89 -3.65
N GLY A 19 -14.95 5.41 -2.45
CA GLY A 19 -15.87 6.25 -1.66
C GLY A 19 -16.69 5.47 -0.63
N GLU A 20 -16.67 4.13 -0.67
CA GLU A 20 -17.37 3.32 0.34
C GLU A 20 -16.66 3.37 1.70
N PRO A 21 -17.41 3.21 2.81
CA PRO A 21 -16.88 3.44 4.15
C PRO A 21 -15.85 2.37 4.56
N TYR A 22 -14.94 2.75 5.46
CA TYR A 22 -14.04 1.84 6.15
C TYR A 22 -14.68 1.35 7.46
N GLY A 23 -14.42 0.10 7.82
CA GLY A 23 -14.81 -0.46 9.12
C GLY A 23 -14.12 -1.78 9.40
N ASN A 24 -13.99 -2.10 10.68
CA ASN A 24 -13.47 -3.40 11.11
C ASN A 24 -14.66 -4.39 11.15
N VAL A 25 -14.83 -5.14 10.09
CA VAL A 25 -15.97 -6.02 9.84
C VAL A 25 -15.52 -7.33 9.22
N LEU A 26 -16.34 -8.35 9.36
CA LEU A 26 -16.25 -9.57 8.57
C LEU A 26 -17.14 -9.42 7.34
N VAL A 27 -16.54 -9.52 6.15
CA VAL A 27 -17.23 -9.38 4.87
C VAL A 27 -17.58 -10.76 4.30
N PRO A 28 -18.86 -11.06 4.02
CA PRO A 28 -19.24 -12.27 3.30
C PRO A 28 -18.64 -12.28 1.89
N LYS A 29 -17.66 -13.14 1.63
CA LYS A 29 -16.94 -13.17 0.34
C LYS A 29 -17.86 -13.56 -0.83
N ASN A 30 -18.91 -14.33 -0.56
CA ASN A 30 -19.92 -14.76 -1.55
C ASN A 30 -21.06 -13.75 -1.77
N ASN A 31 -21.01 -12.57 -1.16
CA ASN A 31 -21.97 -11.50 -1.42
C ASN A 31 -21.44 -10.51 -2.45
N PRO A 32 -21.83 -10.60 -3.75
CA PRO A 32 -21.36 -9.69 -4.78
C PRO A 32 -21.93 -8.27 -4.69
N ASN A 33 -22.95 -8.07 -3.83
CA ASN A 33 -23.61 -6.78 -3.66
C ASN A 33 -23.17 -6.07 -2.35
N TRP A 34 -22.04 -6.48 -1.76
CA TRP A 34 -21.54 -5.82 -0.56
C TRP A 34 -20.97 -4.45 -0.92
N THR A 35 -21.41 -3.41 -0.22
CA THR A 35 -21.05 -2.00 -0.46
C THR A 35 -20.36 -1.36 0.76
N GLY A 36 -19.62 -2.15 1.49
CA GLY A 36 -18.92 -1.73 2.72
C GLY A 36 -19.78 -1.88 3.98
N PRO A 37 -19.21 -1.56 5.14
CA PRO A 37 -17.83 -1.07 5.30
C PRO A 37 -16.77 -2.13 4.96
N TRP A 38 -15.52 -1.66 4.77
CA TRP A 38 -14.37 -2.48 4.39
C TRP A 38 -13.19 -2.26 5.31
N ASP A 39 -12.47 -3.31 5.70
CA ASP A 39 -11.05 -3.18 6.04
C ASP A 39 -10.15 -3.59 4.87
N CYS A 40 -8.84 -3.37 5.00
CA CYS A 40 -7.93 -3.59 3.88
C CYS A 40 -7.80 -5.07 3.47
N ALA A 41 -7.82 -6.00 4.43
CA ALA A 41 -7.67 -7.42 4.16
C ALA A 41 -8.99 -8.01 3.64
N GLU A 42 -10.10 -7.63 4.27
CA GLU A 42 -11.45 -8.02 3.87
C GLU A 42 -11.75 -7.60 2.44
N PHE A 43 -11.41 -6.34 2.08
CA PHE A 43 -11.61 -5.82 0.73
C PHE A 43 -10.81 -6.62 -0.31
N MET A 44 -9.52 -6.85 -0.07
CA MET A 44 -8.69 -7.58 -1.02
C MET A 44 -9.12 -9.06 -1.14
N SER A 45 -9.45 -9.73 -0.05
CA SER A 45 -9.89 -11.14 -0.07
C SER A 45 -11.26 -11.29 -0.75
N TRP A 46 -12.16 -10.30 -0.57
CA TRP A 46 -13.41 -10.24 -1.30
C TRP A 46 -13.19 -10.07 -2.81
N LEU A 47 -12.31 -9.15 -3.21
CA LEU A 47 -11.97 -8.97 -4.64
C LEU A 47 -11.44 -10.25 -5.29
N VAL A 48 -10.53 -10.96 -4.60
CA VAL A 48 -10.01 -12.25 -5.08
C VAL A 48 -11.16 -13.26 -5.24
N PHE A 49 -12.06 -13.34 -4.26
CA PHE A 49 -13.18 -14.26 -4.33
C PHE A 49 -14.17 -13.92 -5.46
N GLN A 50 -14.50 -12.63 -5.65
CA GLN A 50 -15.43 -12.21 -6.70
C GLN A 50 -14.93 -12.58 -8.09
N VAL A 51 -13.65 -12.41 -8.36
CA VAL A 51 -13.11 -12.69 -9.71
C VAL A 51 -12.59 -14.12 -9.86
N GLY A 52 -12.06 -14.71 -8.78
CA GLY A 52 -11.38 -16.01 -8.80
C GLY A 52 -12.27 -17.17 -8.34
N GLY A 53 -13.26 -16.91 -7.50
CA GLY A 53 -14.14 -17.93 -6.92
C GLY A 53 -13.48 -18.78 -5.82
N PHE A 54 -12.35 -18.31 -5.25
CA PHE A 54 -11.64 -18.99 -4.18
C PHE A 54 -11.22 -18.01 -3.08
N LEU A 55 -11.04 -18.52 -1.87
CA LEU A 55 -10.55 -17.74 -0.74
C LEU A 55 -9.03 -17.58 -0.82
N TYR A 56 -8.54 -16.44 -0.35
CA TYR A 56 -7.12 -16.12 -0.21
C TYR A 56 -6.94 -14.99 0.82
N GLY A 57 -5.98 -15.12 1.69
CA GLY A 57 -5.72 -14.12 2.73
C GLY A 57 -6.69 -14.20 3.91
N CYS A 58 -7.41 -15.31 4.06
CA CYS A 58 -8.29 -15.59 5.19
C CYS A 58 -7.57 -16.45 6.23
N LEU A 59 -8.04 -16.40 7.48
CA LEU A 59 -7.50 -17.23 8.56
C LEU A 59 -7.66 -18.73 8.27
N ASP A 60 -8.68 -19.10 7.51
CA ASP A 60 -8.90 -20.44 6.96
C ASP A 60 -9.48 -20.31 5.55
N ASP A 61 -8.67 -20.59 4.54
CA ASP A 61 -9.06 -20.54 3.13
C ASP A 61 -9.96 -21.72 2.69
N ASN A 62 -10.21 -22.68 3.59
CA ASN A 62 -11.19 -23.74 3.41
C ASN A 62 -12.52 -23.46 4.12
N ALA A 63 -12.64 -22.34 4.81
CA ALA A 63 -13.87 -21.93 5.47
C ALA A 63 -14.99 -21.64 4.45
N LYS A 64 -16.22 -21.49 4.97
CA LYS A 64 -17.32 -21.00 4.12
C LYS A 64 -17.08 -19.55 3.74
N PRO A 65 -17.30 -19.15 2.48
CA PRO A 65 -17.05 -17.79 2.03
C PRO A 65 -17.85 -16.70 2.74
N ASP A 66 -18.98 -17.05 3.34
CA ASP A 66 -19.82 -16.12 4.10
C ASP A 66 -19.26 -15.78 5.49
N SER A 67 -18.32 -16.59 6.00
CA SER A 67 -17.74 -16.46 7.34
C SER A 67 -16.22 -16.52 7.37
N ALA A 68 -15.57 -16.53 6.22
CA ALA A 68 -14.11 -16.49 6.10
C ALA A 68 -13.57 -15.11 6.51
N ASP A 69 -12.82 -15.05 7.60
CA ASP A 69 -12.25 -13.83 8.18
C ASP A 69 -10.88 -13.52 7.56
N ALA A 70 -10.76 -12.41 6.89
CA ALA A 70 -9.53 -12.00 6.22
C ALA A 70 -8.64 -11.14 7.14
N TYR A 71 -7.34 -11.39 7.09
CA TYR A 71 -6.37 -10.73 7.94
C TYR A 71 -5.02 -10.57 7.24
N THR A 72 -4.36 -9.43 7.42
CA THR A 72 -3.07 -9.16 6.78
C THR A 72 -1.96 -10.14 7.17
N GLY A 73 -2.08 -10.81 8.31
CA GLY A 73 -1.22 -11.92 8.70
C GLY A 73 -1.46 -13.18 7.88
N ALA A 74 -2.72 -13.52 7.59
CA ALA A 74 -3.08 -14.60 6.68
C ALA A 74 -2.60 -14.31 5.26
N TRP A 75 -2.78 -13.08 4.76
CA TRP A 75 -2.19 -12.62 3.51
C TRP A 75 -0.68 -12.83 3.44
N ARG A 76 0.03 -12.56 4.55
CA ARG A 76 1.47 -12.85 4.64
C ARG A 76 1.75 -14.35 4.51
N ASP A 77 1.02 -15.18 5.27
CA ASP A 77 1.26 -16.62 5.34
C ASP A 77 0.92 -17.29 4.01
N ASP A 78 -0.18 -16.93 3.37
CA ASP A 78 -0.55 -17.40 2.03
C ASP A 78 0.44 -16.93 0.97
N SER A 79 0.94 -15.70 1.06
CA SER A 79 1.97 -15.24 0.15
C SER A 79 3.25 -16.08 0.22
N MET A 80 3.53 -16.69 1.36
CA MET A 80 4.70 -17.54 1.58
C MET A 80 4.47 -18.98 1.12
N THR A 81 3.25 -19.50 1.27
CA THR A 81 2.92 -20.92 1.05
C THR A 81 2.24 -21.20 -0.28
N LEU A 82 1.36 -20.32 -0.71
CA LEU A 82 0.53 -20.49 -1.90
C LEU A 82 0.81 -19.44 -2.98
N GLY A 83 1.20 -18.24 -2.59
CA GLY A 83 1.32 -17.09 -3.47
C GLY A 83 2.64 -17.05 -4.23
N ARG A 84 2.61 -16.36 -5.37
CA ARG A 84 3.82 -15.99 -6.08
C ARG A 84 4.31 -14.64 -5.59
N ARG A 85 5.32 -14.66 -4.72
CA ARG A 85 5.96 -13.45 -4.19
C ARG A 85 6.90 -12.84 -5.22
N VAL A 86 6.81 -11.53 -5.34
CA VAL A 86 7.69 -10.72 -6.19
C VAL A 86 8.14 -9.48 -5.39
N PRO A 87 9.20 -8.77 -5.79
CA PRO A 87 9.47 -7.44 -5.25
C PRO A 87 8.22 -6.56 -5.36
N TYR A 88 7.92 -5.76 -4.32
CA TYR A 88 6.70 -4.94 -4.33
C TYR A 88 6.67 -3.98 -5.52
N GLN A 89 7.83 -3.46 -5.95
CA GLN A 89 7.95 -2.60 -7.13
C GLN A 89 7.48 -3.31 -8.40
N ARG A 90 7.76 -4.62 -8.54
CA ARG A 90 7.28 -5.41 -9.66
C ARG A 90 5.76 -5.57 -9.60
N ALA A 91 5.20 -5.89 -8.44
CA ALA A 91 3.75 -5.97 -8.29
C ALA A 91 3.07 -4.63 -8.56
N ALA A 92 3.68 -3.53 -8.12
CA ALA A 92 3.18 -2.17 -8.35
C ALA A 92 3.17 -1.78 -9.84
N ALA A 93 4.05 -2.38 -10.65
CA ALA A 93 4.12 -2.18 -12.10
C ALA A 93 3.17 -3.11 -12.89
N ILE A 94 2.46 -4.02 -12.22
CA ILE A 94 1.52 -4.96 -12.82
C ILE A 94 0.09 -4.55 -12.47
N VAL A 95 -0.78 -4.42 -13.47
CA VAL A 95 -2.20 -4.13 -13.26
C VAL A 95 -2.86 -5.25 -12.45
N GLY A 96 -3.45 -4.89 -11.31
CA GLY A 96 -4.04 -5.86 -10.37
C GLY A 96 -3.03 -6.56 -9.46
N GLY A 97 -1.73 -6.24 -9.56
CA GLY A 97 -0.73 -6.74 -8.63
C GLY A 97 -1.03 -6.28 -7.20
N ILE A 98 -0.76 -7.13 -6.23
CA ILE A 98 -1.04 -6.86 -4.82
C ILE A 98 0.26 -6.47 -4.13
N VAL A 99 0.20 -5.47 -3.27
CA VAL A 99 1.33 -5.05 -2.43
C VAL A 99 0.93 -5.18 -0.96
N LEU A 100 1.81 -5.80 -0.18
CA LEU A 100 1.55 -6.20 1.20
C LEU A 100 2.60 -5.64 2.16
N ARG A 101 2.12 -5.00 3.21
CA ARG A 101 2.87 -4.66 4.43
C ARG A 101 2.46 -5.62 5.54
N TYR A 102 3.43 -6.32 6.08
CA TYR A 102 3.18 -7.29 7.15
C TYR A 102 2.73 -6.61 8.44
N PRO A 103 1.92 -7.30 9.26
CA PRO A 103 1.70 -6.86 10.62
C PRO A 103 3.06 -6.71 11.35
N PRO A 104 3.29 -5.63 12.10
CA PRO A 104 4.55 -5.43 12.82
C PRO A 104 4.77 -6.46 13.93
N ARG A 105 3.71 -7.10 14.41
CA ARG A 105 3.69 -8.20 15.39
C ARG A 105 2.33 -8.91 15.33
N PRO A 106 2.20 -10.15 15.84
CA PRO A 106 0.92 -10.87 15.89
C PRO A 106 -0.19 -10.01 16.53
N GLY A 107 -1.41 -10.10 15.97
CA GLY A 107 -2.58 -9.36 16.43
C GLY A 107 -2.58 -7.85 16.08
N ARG A 108 -1.60 -7.37 15.29
CA ARG A 108 -1.59 -6.00 14.75
C ARG A 108 -1.86 -6.01 13.27
N MET A 109 -2.51 -4.96 12.79
CA MET A 109 -2.81 -4.83 11.37
C MET A 109 -1.57 -4.45 10.55
N GLY A 110 -1.38 -5.13 9.45
CA GLY A 110 -0.53 -4.71 8.35
C GLY A 110 -1.30 -3.79 7.39
N HIS A 111 -1.04 -3.95 6.09
CA HIS A 111 -1.83 -3.30 5.05
C HIS A 111 -1.69 -4.07 3.73
N VAL A 112 -2.76 -4.12 2.96
CA VAL A 112 -2.78 -4.77 1.64
C VAL A 112 -3.56 -3.92 0.66
N VAL A 113 -3.04 -3.80 -0.57
CA VAL A 113 -3.59 -2.93 -1.60
C VAL A 113 -3.47 -3.55 -2.98
N ILE A 114 -4.36 -3.17 -3.90
CA ILE A 114 -4.26 -3.52 -5.32
C ILE A 114 -3.68 -2.37 -6.13
N CYS A 115 -2.81 -2.68 -7.09
CA CYS A 115 -2.04 -1.72 -7.87
C CYS A 115 -2.60 -1.54 -9.28
N ASP A 116 -2.41 -0.36 -9.84
CA ASP A 116 -2.88 0.02 -11.18
C ASP A 116 -1.86 -0.21 -12.30
N GLY A 117 -0.67 -0.70 -11.96
CA GLY A 117 0.43 -0.91 -12.92
C GLY A 117 1.32 0.31 -13.12
N THR A 118 1.04 1.44 -12.48
CA THR A 118 1.83 2.68 -12.56
C THR A 118 2.35 3.17 -11.21
N GLY A 119 2.13 2.36 -10.15
CA GLY A 119 2.45 2.71 -8.78
C GLY A 119 1.28 3.34 -8.00
N GLY A 120 0.17 3.62 -8.65
CA GLY A 120 -1.09 3.97 -8.01
C GLY A 120 -1.78 2.75 -7.39
N THR A 121 -2.64 2.99 -6.40
CA THR A 121 -3.35 1.92 -5.68
C THR A 121 -4.83 2.22 -5.53
N VAL A 122 -5.64 1.16 -5.34
CA VAL A 122 -6.98 1.24 -4.75
C VAL A 122 -6.95 0.46 -3.44
N GLU A 123 -7.42 1.05 -2.36
CA GLU A 123 -7.25 0.49 -1.02
C GLU A 123 -8.32 0.96 -0.03
N ALA A 124 -8.74 0.11 0.90
CA ALA A 124 -9.48 0.54 2.08
C ALA A 124 -8.49 1.19 3.06
N ARG A 125 -8.47 2.53 3.10
CA ARG A 125 -7.41 3.34 3.75
C ARG A 125 -7.61 3.61 5.23
N GLY A 126 -8.84 3.65 5.69
CA GLY A 126 -9.18 3.96 7.07
C GLY A 126 -10.49 4.75 7.18
N TYR A 127 -10.90 5.04 8.40
CA TYR A 127 -12.22 5.63 8.71
C TYR A 127 -12.51 6.99 8.06
N GLU A 128 -11.48 7.79 7.81
CA GLU A 128 -11.66 9.12 7.20
C GLU A 128 -11.80 9.08 5.68
N LEU A 129 -11.19 8.10 5.02
CA LEU A 129 -11.08 8.06 3.57
C LEU A 129 -11.88 6.92 2.93
N GLY A 130 -12.25 5.90 3.72
CA GLY A 130 -12.91 4.72 3.17
C GLY A 130 -12.04 3.98 2.16
N VAL A 131 -12.68 3.47 1.11
CA VAL A 131 -11.98 2.96 -0.08
C VAL A 131 -11.57 4.14 -0.95
N ALA A 132 -10.29 4.28 -1.22
CA ALA A 132 -9.75 5.42 -1.93
C ALA A 132 -8.56 5.06 -2.81
N VAL A 133 -8.24 5.94 -3.73
CA VAL A 133 -6.99 5.87 -4.48
C VAL A 133 -5.81 6.27 -3.59
N GLY A 134 -4.67 5.64 -3.82
CA GLY A 134 -3.43 5.91 -3.13
C GLY A 134 -2.24 5.68 -4.03
N THR A 135 -1.07 5.53 -3.44
CA THR A 135 0.16 5.19 -4.15
C THR A 135 1.07 4.35 -3.26
N VAL A 136 1.84 3.46 -3.87
CA VAL A 136 2.82 2.64 -3.16
C VAL A 136 3.92 3.48 -2.50
N HIS A 137 4.13 4.73 -2.94
CA HIS A 137 5.16 5.62 -2.40
C HIS A 137 4.85 6.17 -1.00
N MET A 138 3.62 6.04 -0.53
CA MET A 138 3.20 6.57 0.77
C MET A 138 3.60 5.72 1.97
N ARG A 139 4.07 4.49 1.74
CA ARG A 139 4.31 3.51 2.81
C ARG A 139 5.48 2.59 2.48
N ARG A 140 6.02 1.94 3.51
CA ARG A 140 6.94 0.82 3.33
C ARG A 140 6.17 -0.46 3.09
N TRP A 141 6.65 -1.25 2.15
CA TRP A 141 6.07 -2.53 1.79
C TRP A 141 7.06 -3.66 1.99
N ASN A 142 6.57 -4.81 2.38
CA ASN A 142 7.41 -5.99 2.59
C ASN A 142 7.54 -6.83 1.31
N THR A 143 6.46 -6.95 0.53
CA THR A 143 6.45 -7.80 -0.65
C THR A 143 5.34 -7.40 -1.63
N GLY A 144 5.49 -7.80 -2.88
CA GLY A 144 4.42 -7.93 -3.84
C GLY A 144 3.92 -9.37 -3.91
N VAL A 145 2.66 -9.54 -4.27
CA VAL A 145 2.00 -10.84 -4.43
C VAL A 145 1.25 -10.87 -5.75
N LEU A 146 1.48 -11.91 -6.54
CA LEU A 146 0.64 -12.27 -7.67
C LEU A 146 -0.17 -13.49 -7.22
N VAL A 147 -1.46 -13.29 -7.00
CA VAL A 147 -2.34 -14.32 -6.43
C VAL A 147 -2.46 -15.49 -7.42
N PRO A 148 -2.23 -16.74 -7.01
CA PRO A 148 -2.37 -17.90 -7.87
C PRO A 148 -3.80 -18.04 -8.40
N GLY A 149 -3.96 -18.50 -9.65
CA GLY A 149 -5.27 -18.59 -10.28
C GLY A 149 -5.80 -17.29 -10.89
N ILE A 150 -5.12 -16.16 -10.64
CA ILE A 150 -5.36 -14.89 -11.33
C ILE A 150 -4.27 -14.71 -12.41
N GLN A 151 -4.69 -14.36 -13.61
CA GLN A 151 -3.79 -14.06 -14.72
C GLN A 151 -3.37 -12.60 -14.69
N TYR A 152 -2.08 -12.36 -14.85
CA TYR A 152 -1.49 -11.02 -14.91
C TYR A 152 -0.79 -10.80 -16.24
N ASP A 153 -0.83 -9.58 -16.73
CA ASP A 153 0.01 -9.16 -17.85
C ASP A 153 1.42 -8.85 -17.31
N GLU A 154 2.33 -9.80 -17.50
CA GLU A 154 3.69 -9.75 -16.95
C GLU A 154 4.75 -9.34 -17.97
N ASP A 155 4.38 -9.24 -19.25
CA ASP A 155 5.25 -8.81 -20.34
C ASP A 155 5.47 -7.28 -20.35
N VAL A 156 4.99 -6.60 -19.33
CA VAL A 156 5.48 -5.26 -19.03
C VAL A 156 6.97 -5.36 -18.76
N THR A 157 7.78 -4.86 -19.69
CA THR A 157 9.17 -4.46 -19.40
C THR A 157 9.13 -3.78 -18.02
N PRO A 158 10.00 -4.15 -17.08
CA PRO A 158 10.07 -3.39 -15.83
C PRO A 158 10.16 -1.92 -16.27
N ILE A 159 9.08 -1.17 -16.06
CA ILE A 159 9.18 0.30 -16.03
C ILE A 159 10.39 0.49 -15.16
N ASP A 160 11.40 1.17 -15.67
CA ASP A 160 12.66 1.40 -14.96
C ASP A 160 12.33 1.42 -13.50
N VAL A 161 12.72 0.34 -12.84
CA VAL A 161 12.18 -0.08 -11.53
C VAL A 161 11.99 1.20 -10.77
N ILE A 162 10.73 1.55 -10.46
CA ILE A 162 10.49 2.81 -9.75
C ILE A 162 11.55 2.77 -8.67
N LYS A 163 12.62 3.54 -8.90
CA LYS A 163 13.75 3.57 -7.96
C LYS A 163 13.05 3.88 -6.66
N PRO A 164 13.04 2.98 -5.67
CA PRO A 164 12.14 3.15 -4.55
C PRO A 164 12.30 4.59 -4.14
N ALA A 165 11.23 5.38 -4.26
CA ALA A 165 11.34 6.81 -3.98
C ALA A 165 12.00 6.87 -2.63
N SER A 166 13.21 7.40 -2.58
CA SER A 166 14.05 7.26 -1.40
C SER A 166 13.27 7.82 -0.22
N VAL A 167 12.76 6.96 0.66
CA VAL A 167 12.00 7.43 1.82
C VAL A 167 13.01 7.85 2.86
N TYR A 168 13.11 9.14 3.08
CA TYR A 168 13.98 9.72 4.09
C TYR A 168 13.30 9.71 5.44
N HIS A 169 13.91 9.02 6.39
CA HIS A 169 13.41 8.88 7.75
C HIS A 169 14.56 8.63 8.71
N ILE A 170 14.29 8.74 10.01
CA ILE A 170 15.27 8.42 11.05
C ILE A 170 15.75 6.96 10.92
N ASN A 171 17.07 6.75 10.95
CA ASN A 171 17.72 5.44 10.77
C ASN A 171 17.56 4.80 9.38
N ALA A 172 17.20 5.55 8.34
CA ALA A 172 17.21 5.02 6.98
C ALA A 172 18.64 4.62 6.57
N PRO A 173 18.85 3.40 6.07
CA PRO A 173 20.16 3.01 5.54
C PRO A 173 20.45 3.75 4.21
N ASN A 174 21.70 4.09 3.97
CA ASN A 174 22.19 4.68 2.72
C ASN A 174 21.48 5.99 2.31
N VAL A 175 21.23 6.86 3.25
CA VAL A 175 20.60 8.16 3.01
C VAL A 175 21.56 9.08 2.26
N ASP A 176 21.12 9.65 1.14
CA ASP A 176 21.86 10.73 0.48
C ASP A 176 21.79 11.99 1.34
N ARG A 177 22.93 12.35 1.94
CA ARG A 177 23.05 13.52 2.80
C ARG A 177 22.80 14.83 2.10
N SER A 178 22.98 14.90 0.77
CA SER A 178 22.69 16.11 0.01
C SER A 178 21.19 16.36 -0.04
N VAL A 179 20.41 15.33 -0.29
CA VAL A 179 18.95 15.38 -0.29
C VAL A 179 18.40 15.71 1.10
N VAL A 180 18.98 15.14 2.16
CA VAL A 180 18.57 15.52 3.53
C VAL A 180 18.81 17.00 3.80
N ARG A 181 19.93 17.57 3.33
CA ARG A 181 20.15 19.01 3.43
C ARG A 181 19.12 19.81 2.66
N ASP A 182 18.70 19.34 1.50
CA ASP A 182 17.66 20.01 0.72
C ASP A 182 16.30 19.97 1.41
N ILE A 183 15.95 18.82 2.02
CA ILE A 183 14.77 18.68 2.89
C ILE A 183 14.84 19.67 4.07
N GLN A 184 15.98 19.73 4.76
CA GLN A 184 16.19 20.65 5.90
C GLN A 184 16.06 22.11 5.47
N ARG A 185 16.62 22.49 4.32
CA ARG A 185 16.49 23.85 3.76
C ARG A 185 15.03 24.18 3.40
N ALA A 186 14.34 23.26 2.73
CA ALA A 186 12.94 23.43 2.36
C ALA A 186 12.04 23.63 3.57
N LEU A 187 12.24 22.85 4.64
CA LEU A 187 11.53 23.00 5.90
C LEU A 187 11.77 24.37 6.55
N GLN A 188 13.04 24.81 6.60
CA GLN A 188 13.36 26.14 7.13
C GLN A 188 12.78 27.25 6.27
N SER A 189 12.79 27.13 4.95
CA SER A 189 12.13 28.06 4.03
C SER A 189 10.61 28.11 4.23
N ALA A 190 10.01 27.02 4.68
CA ALA A 190 8.62 26.96 5.09
C ALA A 190 8.36 27.50 6.53
N GLY A 191 9.38 28.04 7.20
CA GLY A 191 9.28 28.57 8.56
C GLY A 191 9.30 27.52 9.66
N ILE A 192 9.72 26.28 9.36
CA ILE A 192 9.74 25.17 10.32
C ILE A 192 11.17 24.83 10.70
N ASP A 193 11.52 24.88 11.99
CA ASP A 193 12.86 24.56 12.48
C ASP A 193 13.16 23.07 12.34
N SER A 194 13.98 22.70 11.36
CA SER A 194 14.46 21.34 11.14
C SER A 194 15.73 20.99 11.92
N GLY A 195 16.24 21.91 12.73
CA GLY A 195 17.59 21.88 13.29
C GLY A 195 18.67 22.30 12.30
N PRO A 196 19.94 21.97 12.54
CA PRO A 196 21.03 22.34 11.63
C PRO A 196 20.88 21.65 10.26
N ILE A 197 21.34 22.34 9.22
CA ILE A 197 21.40 21.76 7.85
C ILE A 197 22.68 20.93 7.73
N ASP A 198 22.69 19.77 8.37
CA ASP A 198 23.87 18.90 8.48
C ASP A 198 23.80 17.64 7.58
N GLY A 199 22.63 17.40 6.97
CA GLY A 199 22.37 16.22 6.16
C GLY A 199 22.14 14.96 6.98
N ILE A 200 21.78 15.12 8.26
CA ILE A 200 21.41 14.01 9.15
C ILE A 200 19.90 14.05 9.39
N TYR A 201 19.20 12.99 9.00
CA TYR A 201 17.78 12.85 9.27
C TYR A 201 17.57 12.41 10.74
N GLY A 202 17.70 13.38 11.64
CA GLY A 202 17.57 13.17 13.07
C GLY A 202 16.15 13.44 13.61
N PRO A 203 15.95 13.31 14.93
CA PRO A 203 14.64 13.54 15.56
C PRO A 203 14.05 14.93 15.29
N LYS A 204 14.88 15.98 15.19
CA LYS A 204 14.42 17.33 14.86
C LYS A 204 13.90 17.43 13.42
N THR A 205 14.64 16.85 12.48
CA THR A 205 14.20 16.80 11.06
C THR A 205 12.91 16.02 10.93
N MET A 206 12.79 14.86 11.60
CA MET A 206 11.56 14.06 11.62
C MET A 206 10.36 14.86 12.17
N ALA A 207 10.55 15.55 13.31
CA ALA A 207 9.48 16.36 13.91
C ALA A 207 9.08 17.54 13.02
N ALA A 208 10.04 18.18 12.34
CA ALA A 208 9.78 19.25 11.38
C ALA A 208 9.02 18.77 10.15
N VAL A 209 9.34 17.58 9.62
CA VAL A 209 8.59 16.94 8.54
C VAL A 209 7.17 16.63 8.98
N ALA A 210 6.96 16.08 10.17
CA ALA A 210 5.62 15.81 10.70
C ALA A 210 4.78 17.09 10.82
N ALA A 211 5.39 18.19 11.31
CA ALA A 211 4.73 19.49 11.39
C ALA A 211 4.37 20.04 9.99
N PHE A 212 5.28 19.92 9.03
CA PHE A 212 5.02 20.32 7.64
C PHE A 212 3.87 19.50 7.03
N GLN A 213 3.89 18.19 7.22
CA GLN A 213 2.84 17.29 6.75
C GLN A 213 1.47 17.67 7.34
N GLN A 214 1.41 18.00 8.62
CA GLN A 214 0.19 18.46 9.27
C GLN A 214 -0.33 19.77 8.65
N ILE A 215 0.55 20.76 8.43
CA ILE A 215 0.20 22.05 7.80
C ILE A 215 -0.31 21.85 6.37
N LYS A 216 0.24 20.88 5.63
CA LYS A 216 -0.13 20.58 4.24
C LYS A 216 -1.28 19.57 4.11
N GLY A 217 -1.85 19.07 5.20
CA GLY A 217 -2.90 18.04 5.17
C GLY A 217 -2.43 16.69 4.62
N LEU A 218 -1.13 16.39 4.75
CA LEU A 218 -0.53 15.13 4.33
C LEU A 218 -0.60 14.10 5.47
N VAL A 219 -0.26 12.84 5.17
CA VAL A 219 -0.11 11.82 6.22
C VAL A 219 1.04 12.22 7.14
N VAL A 220 0.75 12.36 8.43
CA VAL A 220 1.71 12.80 9.46
C VAL A 220 2.47 11.58 9.98
N ASP A 221 3.54 11.20 9.30
CA ASP A 221 4.41 10.07 9.67
C ASP A 221 5.86 10.48 9.95
N GLY A 222 6.21 11.74 9.66
CA GLY A 222 7.57 12.26 9.81
C GLY A 222 8.56 11.66 8.81
N GLU A 223 8.09 11.09 7.70
CA GLU A 223 8.91 10.51 6.65
C GLU A 223 8.75 11.32 5.33
N VAL A 224 9.83 11.50 4.57
CA VAL A 224 9.78 12.17 3.27
C VAL A 224 9.81 11.12 2.17
N GLY A 225 8.62 10.75 1.70
CA GLY A 225 8.41 10.04 0.45
C GLY A 225 8.05 11.00 -0.68
N ALA A 226 7.73 10.47 -1.87
CA ALA A 226 7.49 11.26 -3.09
C ALA A 226 6.49 12.41 -2.90
N ILE A 227 5.38 12.19 -2.17
CA ILE A 227 4.35 13.23 -1.96
C ILE A 227 4.86 14.35 -1.06
N THR A 228 5.52 14.00 0.04
CA THR A 228 6.11 14.99 0.95
C THR A 228 7.25 15.73 0.26
N ALA A 229 8.08 15.04 -0.53
CA ALA A 229 9.15 15.65 -1.32
C ALA A 229 8.61 16.62 -2.37
N GLN A 230 7.58 16.24 -3.10
CA GLN A 230 6.88 17.11 -4.04
C GLN A 230 6.32 18.36 -3.35
N ALA A 231 5.71 18.20 -2.18
CA ALA A 231 5.16 19.32 -1.42
C ALA A 231 6.25 20.26 -0.85
N LEU A 232 7.46 19.73 -0.64
CA LEU A 232 8.67 20.46 -0.21
C LEU A 232 9.45 21.05 -1.39
N ASP A 233 9.10 20.71 -2.64
CA ASP A 233 9.86 21.01 -3.86
C ASP A 233 11.30 20.47 -3.81
N VAL A 234 11.45 19.22 -3.35
CA VAL A 234 12.72 18.51 -3.24
C VAL A 234 12.73 17.28 -4.14
N ASN A 235 13.81 17.09 -4.90
CA ASN A 235 14.03 15.87 -5.69
C ASN A 235 14.64 14.76 -4.81
N ILE A 236 14.01 13.57 -4.77
CA ILE A 236 14.48 12.42 -3.99
C ILE A 236 14.68 11.17 -4.84
#